data_cffa6bffed7039acf98f5dacf6c439fd
#
_entry.id   cffa6bffed7039acf98f5dacf6c439fd
#
_cell.length_a   1.000
_cell.length_b   1.000
_cell.length_c   1.000
_cell.angle_alpha   90.00
_cell.angle_beta   90.00
_cell.angle_gamma   90.00
#
_symmetry.space_group_name_H-M   'P 1'
#
loop_
_entity.id
_entity.type
_entity.pdbx_description
1 polymer ?
#
loop_
_entity_poly.entity_id
_entity_poly.type
_entity_poly.pdbx_seq_one_letter_code
_entity_poly.pdbx_strand_id
1 'polypeptide(L)'
;MTGNEIMPNWVQVLAARFSSWRSLWRGGNAAINLDANRPYFGPLLIDRGNGLLYDVARNITWLQDANYAKTVGRSVDGRLNWHEAMAWVAGLRYRGITGWRLPDARGAGGSGPRQGENNADGEIGHLFLVASKRMSPPDLQLKNYDPYRIYWCRNEASATEAWGYKMLGLKQGTLPKQPDQFGDISVPTADPTLAWPVHDGDVAPGILVRLLTGLVSIFVRRDG
;
A
#
# COMPACT_ATOMS: atom_id res chain seq x y z
N MET A 1 48.79 -1.60 28.86
CA MET A 1 47.73 -0.64 29.21
C MET A 1 46.65 -0.75 28.15
N THR A 2 45.65 -1.56 28.39
CA THR A 2 44.54 -1.82 27.46
C THR A 2 43.36 -0.96 27.89
N GLY A 3 43.11 0.08 27.12
CA GLY A 3 41.96 0.96 27.35
C GLY A 3 40.64 0.26 26.97
N ASN A 4 39.84 -0.04 27.98
CA ASN A 4 38.45 -0.45 27.82
C ASN A 4 37.64 0.84 27.48
N GLU A 5 37.40 1.13 26.24
CA GLU A 5 36.43 2.16 25.86
C GLU A 5 35.01 1.65 26.21
N ILE A 6 34.45 2.20 27.28
CA ILE A 6 33.05 1.99 27.66
C ILE A 6 32.20 2.70 26.61
N MET A 7 31.52 1.93 25.77
CA MET A 7 30.57 2.48 24.81
C MET A 7 29.47 3.31 25.52
N PRO A 8 29.11 4.47 24.95
CA PRO A 8 28.07 5.33 25.52
C PRO A 8 26.74 4.61 25.65
N ASN A 9 25.98 4.89 26.69
CA ASN A 9 24.74 4.21 27.07
C ASN A 9 23.68 4.18 25.96
N TRP A 10 23.65 5.21 25.10
CA TRP A 10 22.74 5.25 23.94
C TRP A 10 23.08 4.21 22.85
N VAL A 11 24.36 3.83 22.70
CA VAL A 11 24.78 2.75 21.78
C VAL A 11 24.31 1.39 22.28
N GLN A 12 24.34 1.16 23.60
CA GLN A 12 23.85 -0.08 24.21
C GLN A 12 22.31 -0.19 24.09
N VAL A 13 21.58 0.92 24.23
CA VAL A 13 20.13 0.99 24.05
C VAL A 13 19.75 0.75 22.58
N LEU A 14 20.51 1.29 21.63
CA LEU A 14 20.31 0.99 20.21
C LEU A 14 20.62 -0.48 19.88
N ALA A 15 21.73 -1.03 20.41
CA ALA A 15 22.10 -2.43 20.18
C ALA A 15 21.07 -3.41 20.77
N ALA A 16 20.50 -3.12 21.95
CA ALA A 16 19.43 -3.91 22.54
C ALA A 16 18.13 -3.83 21.73
N ARG A 17 17.80 -2.68 21.16
CA ARG A 17 16.69 -2.55 20.22
C ARG A 17 16.95 -3.28 18.89
N PHE A 18 18.18 -3.25 18.38
CA PHE A 18 18.57 -3.97 17.17
C PHE A 18 18.63 -5.49 17.36
N SER A 19 18.96 -6.01 18.54
CA SER A 19 18.99 -7.47 18.80
C SER A 19 17.59 -8.09 18.78
N SER A 20 16.57 -7.36 19.25
CA SER A 20 15.17 -7.82 19.13
C SER A 20 14.64 -7.78 17.71
N TRP A 21 15.23 -6.97 16.82
CA TRP A 21 14.89 -6.91 15.40
C TRP A 21 15.53 -8.02 14.57
N ARG A 22 16.69 -8.56 15.00
CA ARG A 22 17.36 -9.67 14.31
C ARG A 22 16.57 -10.97 14.31
N SER A 23 15.73 -11.21 15.32
CA SER A 23 14.88 -12.40 15.38
C SER A 23 13.67 -12.32 14.43
N LEU A 24 13.26 -11.11 14.02
CA LEU A 24 12.14 -10.86 13.10
C LEU A 24 12.54 -10.97 11.62
N TRP A 25 13.85 -11.07 11.30
CA TRP A 25 14.37 -10.96 9.94
C TRP A 25 14.96 -12.27 9.38
N ARG A 26 14.78 -13.40 10.06
CA ARG A 26 15.17 -14.70 9.52
C ARG A 26 14.00 -15.31 8.75
N GLY A 27 13.88 -14.99 7.49
CA GLY A 27 12.99 -15.67 6.56
C GLY A 27 12.40 -14.71 5.53
N GLY A 28 12.71 -14.90 4.26
CA GLY A 28 12.02 -14.25 3.17
C GLY A 28 10.51 -14.58 3.24
N ASN A 29 9.66 -13.60 2.94
CA ASN A 29 8.20 -13.72 2.79
C ASN A 29 7.40 -14.18 4.01
N ALA A 30 7.91 -14.10 5.22
CA ALA A 30 7.08 -14.24 6.39
C ALA A 30 6.24 -12.95 6.53
N ALA A 31 4.94 -13.01 6.19
CA ALA A 31 3.96 -12.10 6.75
C ALA A 31 4.28 -12.00 8.24
N ILE A 32 4.38 -10.77 8.78
CA ILE A 32 4.51 -10.59 10.24
C ILE A 32 3.27 -11.25 10.80
N ASN A 33 3.41 -12.48 11.30
CA ASN A 33 2.35 -13.14 12.01
C ASN A 33 2.14 -12.29 13.26
N LEU A 34 1.11 -11.44 13.22
CA LEU A 34 0.65 -10.69 14.37
C LEU A 34 0.06 -11.75 15.31
N ASP A 35 0.93 -12.43 16.06
CA ASP A 35 0.53 -13.39 17.08
C ASP A 35 -0.51 -12.71 17.96
N ALA A 36 -1.71 -13.27 18.01
CA ALA A 36 -2.82 -12.73 18.78
C ALA A 36 -2.45 -12.54 20.27
N ASN A 37 -1.39 -13.23 20.73
CA ASN A 37 -0.87 -13.15 22.08
C ASN A 37 0.25 -12.12 22.28
N ARG A 38 0.74 -11.46 21.22
CA ARG A 38 1.72 -10.37 21.32
C ARG A 38 1.22 -9.15 20.56
N PRO A 39 0.60 -8.18 21.23
CA PRO A 39 0.13 -6.98 20.58
C PRO A 39 1.30 -6.24 19.91
N TYR A 40 1.18 -6.01 18.60
CA TYR A 40 2.13 -5.20 17.85
C TYR A 40 1.87 -3.72 18.12
N PHE A 41 2.82 -3.05 18.78
CA PHE A 41 2.73 -1.63 19.13
C PHE A 41 3.44 -0.70 18.13
N GLY A 42 4.06 -1.24 17.09
CA GLY A 42 4.73 -0.46 16.05
C GLY A 42 3.78 0.24 15.07
N PRO A 43 4.32 1.04 14.13
CA PRO A 43 3.53 1.66 13.08
C PRO A 43 2.92 0.59 12.16
N LEU A 44 1.64 0.75 11.82
CA LEU A 44 0.95 -0.13 10.86
C LEU A 44 1.23 0.27 9.40
N LEU A 45 1.56 1.53 9.15
CA LEU A 45 1.92 2.03 7.83
C LEU A 45 3.33 2.61 7.87
N ILE A 46 4.20 2.12 6.99
CA ILE A 46 5.61 2.48 6.95
C ILE A 46 5.94 3.07 5.58
N ASP A 47 6.46 4.30 5.56
CA ASP A 47 7.03 4.88 4.35
C ASP A 47 8.34 4.15 4.00
N ARG A 48 8.33 3.46 2.86
CA ARG A 48 9.51 2.76 2.32
C ARG A 48 10.35 3.66 1.43
N GLY A 49 9.95 4.90 1.23
CA GLY A 49 10.53 5.80 0.26
C GLY A 49 10.20 5.41 -1.19
N ASN A 50 10.67 6.21 -2.12
CA ASN A 50 10.45 5.99 -3.56
C ASN A 50 8.97 5.90 -3.97
N GLY A 51 8.05 6.48 -3.19
CA GLY A 51 6.62 6.46 -3.45
C GLY A 51 5.93 5.15 -3.07
N LEU A 52 6.45 4.43 -2.08
CA LEU A 52 5.92 3.16 -1.60
C LEU A 52 5.56 3.25 -0.11
N LEU A 53 4.34 2.84 0.24
CA LEU A 53 3.83 2.76 1.61
C LEU A 53 3.49 1.30 1.93
N TYR A 54 4.12 0.72 2.95
CA TYR A 54 3.88 -0.66 3.35
C TYR A 54 2.90 -0.72 4.52
N ASP A 55 1.77 -1.40 4.30
CA ASP A 55 0.79 -1.74 5.34
C ASP A 55 1.16 -3.08 5.97
N VAL A 56 1.66 -3.01 7.20
CA VAL A 56 2.13 -4.18 7.95
C VAL A 56 1.00 -5.16 8.28
N ALA A 57 -0.18 -4.63 8.61
CA ALA A 57 -1.31 -5.46 9.04
C ALA A 57 -1.95 -6.22 7.87
N ARG A 58 -1.93 -5.65 6.69
CA ARG A 58 -2.46 -6.27 5.46
C ARG A 58 -1.38 -6.98 4.65
N ASN A 59 -0.11 -6.77 4.97
CA ASN A 59 1.04 -7.26 4.22
C ASN A 59 0.95 -6.89 2.74
N ILE A 60 0.69 -5.60 2.47
CA ILE A 60 0.59 -5.04 1.12
C ILE A 60 1.39 -3.75 1.03
N THR A 61 1.84 -3.42 -0.18
CA THR A 61 2.50 -2.15 -0.48
C THR A 61 1.61 -1.33 -1.39
N TRP A 62 1.31 -0.10 -0.98
CA TRP A 62 0.57 0.91 -1.75
C TRP A 62 1.51 1.77 -2.58
N LEU A 63 1.10 2.16 -3.79
CA LEU A 63 1.68 3.37 -4.38
C LEU A 63 1.24 4.59 -3.56
N GLN A 64 2.19 5.45 -3.22
CA GLN A 64 1.92 6.72 -2.54
C GLN A 64 1.10 7.68 -3.43
N ASP A 65 1.20 7.52 -4.74
CA ASP A 65 0.40 8.26 -5.72
C ASP A 65 -0.94 7.54 -5.96
N ALA A 66 -1.99 8.08 -5.36
CA ALA A 66 -3.33 7.52 -5.41
C ALA A 66 -4.02 7.68 -6.78
N ASN A 67 -3.43 8.48 -7.69
CA ASN A 67 -3.89 8.65 -9.06
C ASN A 67 -2.72 8.54 -10.05
N TYR A 68 -1.96 7.45 -9.93
CA TYR A 68 -0.78 7.23 -10.77
C TYR A 68 -1.12 7.10 -12.27
N ALA A 69 -2.33 6.67 -12.62
CA ALA A 69 -2.81 6.65 -14.01
C ALA A 69 -2.77 8.04 -14.67
N LYS A 70 -3.15 9.09 -13.92
CA LYS A 70 -3.00 10.47 -14.35
C LYS A 70 -1.54 10.87 -14.47
N THR A 71 -0.73 10.54 -13.47
CA THR A 71 0.69 10.91 -13.41
C THR A 71 1.48 10.40 -14.61
N VAL A 72 1.18 9.19 -15.08
CA VAL A 72 1.85 8.59 -16.26
C VAL A 72 1.13 8.85 -17.60
N GLY A 73 0.11 9.70 -17.59
CA GLY A 73 -0.62 10.06 -18.81
C GLY A 73 -1.46 8.92 -19.40
N ARG A 74 -1.83 7.89 -18.58
CA ARG A 74 -2.73 6.83 -19.04
C ARG A 74 -4.13 7.35 -19.34
N SER A 75 -4.57 8.36 -18.57
CA SER A 75 -5.82 9.09 -18.75
C SER A 75 -5.59 10.54 -18.30
N VAL A 76 -6.28 11.50 -18.92
CA VAL A 76 -6.10 12.94 -18.66
C VAL A 76 -6.38 13.30 -17.19
N ASP A 77 -7.37 12.67 -16.59
CA ASP A 77 -7.81 12.91 -15.20
C ASP A 77 -7.63 11.69 -14.30
N GLY A 78 -7.12 10.58 -14.86
CA GLY A 78 -6.88 9.33 -14.15
C GLY A 78 -8.09 8.39 -14.13
N ARG A 79 -9.24 8.80 -14.69
CA ARG A 79 -10.43 7.95 -14.77
C ARG A 79 -10.22 6.77 -15.68
N LEU A 80 -10.65 5.61 -15.20
CA LEU A 80 -10.66 4.35 -15.92
C LEU A 80 -11.94 3.60 -15.58
N ASN A 81 -12.57 2.94 -16.55
CA ASN A 81 -13.59 1.96 -16.24
C ASN A 81 -12.95 0.75 -15.54
N TRP A 82 -13.77 -0.14 -14.95
CA TRP A 82 -13.24 -1.23 -14.15
C TRP A 82 -12.32 -2.18 -14.92
N HIS A 83 -12.67 -2.54 -16.14
CA HIS A 83 -11.85 -3.43 -16.98
C HIS A 83 -10.53 -2.78 -17.40
N GLU A 84 -10.57 -1.50 -17.74
CA GLU A 84 -9.36 -0.71 -18.02
C GLU A 84 -8.46 -0.60 -16.81
N ALA A 85 -9.03 -0.34 -15.62
CA ALA A 85 -8.31 -0.26 -14.38
C ALA A 85 -7.62 -1.58 -14.03
N MET A 86 -8.35 -2.72 -14.14
CA MET A 86 -7.81 -4.06 -13.92
C MET A 86 -6.66 -4.37 -14.87
N ALA A 87 -6.85 -4.15 -16.17
CA ALA A 87 -5.84 -4.42 -17.19
C ALA A 87 -4.60 -3.52 -17.03
N TRP A 88 -4.82 -2.23 -16.76
CA TRP A 88 -3.74 -1.26 -16.59
C TRP A 88 -2.88 -1.61 -15.38
N VAL A 89 -3.50 -1.88 -14.22
CA VAL A 89 -2.76 -2.19 -12.99
C VAL A 89 -2.00 -3.52 -13.14
N ALA A 90 -2.59 -4.54 -13.76
CA ALA A 90 -1.93 -5.82 -14.00
C ALA A 90 -0.68 -5.69 -14.89
N GLY A 91 -0.71 -4.76 -15.86
CA GLY A 91 0.43 -4.44 -16.72
C GLY A 91 1.41 -3.43 -16.14
N LEU A 92 1.13 -2.87 -14.97
CA LEU A 92 1.94 -1.81 -14.39
C LEU A 92 3.34 -2.31 -14.02
N ARG A 93 4.33 -1.52 -14.41
CA ARG A 93 5.71 -1.66 -13.98
C ARG A 93 6.17 -0.38 -13.29
N TYR A 94 6.26 -0.40 -11.98
CA TYR A 94 6.72 0.73 -11.18
C TYR A 94 8.11 0.47 -10.64
N ARG A 95 9.12 1.23 -11.08
CA ARG A 95 10.53 1.07 -10.70
C ARG A 95 11.04 -0.38 -10.84
N GLY A 96 10.61 -1.09 -11.88
CA GLY A 96 10.94 -2.49 -12.12
C GLY A 96 10.06 -3.50 -11.39
N ILE A 97 9.24 -3.06 -10.44
CA ILE A 97 8.29 -3.91 -9.72
C ILE A 97 7.08 -4.16 -10.59
N THR A 98 6.66 -5.42 -10.69
CA THR A 98 5.46 -5.90 -11.40
C THR A 98 4.55 -6.64 -10.42
N GLY A 99 3.39 -7.11 -10.84
CA GLY A 99 2.47 -7.83 -9.97
C GLY A 99 1.54 -6.90 -9.16
N TRP A 100 1.34 -5.68 -9.65
CA TRP A 100 0.38 -4.74 -9.09
C TRP A 100 -1.04 -5.19 -9.37
N ARG A 101 -1.93 -4.85 -8.47
CA ARG A 101 -3.37 -5.11 -8.56
C ARG A 101 -4.20 -3.97 -7.99
N LEU A 102 -5.51 -3.98 -8.24
CA LEU A 102 -6.44 -3.13 -7.50
C LEU A 102 -6.59 -3.64 -6.06
N PRO A 103 -6.97 -2.76 -5.11
CA PRO A 103 -7.26 -3.14 -3.73
C PRO A 103 -8.38 -4.16 -3.61
N ASP A 104 -8.34 -4.97 -2.56
CA ASP A 104 -9.40 -5.93 -2.24
C ASP A 104 -10.48 -5.28 -1.35
N ALA A 105 -11.74 -5.45 -1.72
CA ALA A 105 -12.89 -5.00 -0.94
C ALA A 105 -13.23 -5.95 0.22
N ARG A 106 -12.65 -7.15 0.24
CA ARG A 106 -12.88 -8.16 1.29
C ARG A 106 -12.07 -7.85 2.54
N GLY A 107 -12.61 -8.30 3.67
CA GLY A 107 -11.92 -8.26 4.94
C GLY A 107 -10.70 -9.18 5.00
N ALA A 108 -9.88 -9.00 6.04
CA ALA A 108 -8.81 -9.93 6.35
C ALA A 108 -9.36 -11.36 6.50
N GLY A 109 -8.69 -12.34 5.89
CA GLY A 109 -9.19 -13.72 5.87
C GLY A 109 -10.26 -13.99 4.80
N GLY A 110 -10.54 -13.03 3.90
CA GLY A 110 -11.41 -13.22 2.74
C GLY A 110 -12.91 -13.08 3.02
N SER A 111 -13.31 -12.57 4.18
CA SER A 111 -14.73 -12.31 4.50
C SER A 111 -15.30 -11.14 3.70
N GLY A 112 -16.56 -11.21 3.31
CA GLY A 112 -17.22 -10.17 2.54
C GLY A 112 -17.00 -10.30 1.04
N PRO A 113 -17.07 -9.23 0.22
CA PRO A 113 -17.16 -7.80 0.60
C PRO A 113 -18.49 -7.41 1.26
N ARG A 114 -18.47 -6.37 2.09
CA ARG A 114 -19.68 -5.81 2.71
C ARG A 114 -19.89 -4.37 2.28
N GLN A 115 -21.15 -4.02 2.01
CA GLN A 115 -21.55 -2.64 1.72
C GLN A 115 -21.72 -1.86 3.02
N GLY A 116 -21.35 -0.59 3.05
CA GLY A 116 -21.60 0.27 4.19
C GLY A 116 -20.64 1.45 4.31
N GLU A 117 -21.01 2.39 5.16
CA GLU A 117 -20.21 3.54 5.55
C GLU A 117 -19.20 3.15 6.65
N ASN A 118 -18.11 3.92 6.76
CA ASN A 118 -17.01 3.64 7.70
C ASN A 118 -16.54 2.18 7.67
N ASN A 119 -16.55 1.58 6.49
CA ASN A 119 -16.20 0.18 6.31
C ASN A 119 -14.67 0.03 6.27
N ALA A 120 -14.12 -0.61 7.30
CA ALA A 120 -12.68 -0.90 7.44
C ALA A 120 -12.29 -2.32 6.97
N ASP A 121 -13.24 -3.10 6.44
CA ASP A 121 -12.98 -4.49 6.06
C ASP A 121 -12.05 -4.58 4.85
N GLY A 122 -12.35 -3.83 3.78
CA GLY A 122 -11.50 -3.76 2.60
C GLY A 122 -10.18 -3.04 2.82
N GLU A 123 -9.23 -3.22 1.91
CA GLU A 123 -7.88 -2.68 2.03
C GLU A 123 -7.87 -1.14 2.07
N ILE A 124 -8.70 -0.46 1.25
CA ILE A 124 -8.80 1.01 1.26
C ILE A 124 -9.36 1.50 2.60
N GLY A 125 -10.46 0.90 3.06
CA GLY A 125 -11.06 1.27 4.34
C GLY A 125 -10.10 1.03 5.51
N HIS A 126 -9.37 -0.08 5.51
CA HIS A 126 -8.32 -0.35 6.50
C HIS A 126 -7.23 0.73 6.48
N LEU A 127 -6.76 1.12 5.28
CA LEU A 127 -5.76 2.18 5.15
C LEU A 127 -6.18 3.47 5.87
N PHE A 128 -7.42 3.95 5.63
CA PHE A 128 -7.88 5.23 6.17
C PHE A 128 -8.39 5.15 7.61
N LEU A 129 -9.06 4.07 7.97
CA LEU A 129 -9.71 3.97 9.28
C LEU A 129 -8.81 3.37 10.36
N VAL A 130 -7.79 2.61 9.97
CA VAL A 130 -6.93 1.86 10.89
C VAL A 130 -5.44 2.21 10.73
N ALA A 131 -4.87 1.92 9.57
CA ALA A 131 -3.42 1.98 9.36
C ALA A 131 -2.86 3.41 9.43
N SER A 132 -3.56 4.39 8.86
CA SER A 132 -3.12 5.79 8.86
C SER A 132 -2.98 6.39 10.26
N LYS A 133 -3.77 5.90 11.23
CA LYS A 133 -3.69 6.35 12.64
C LYS A 133 -2.41 5.89 13.34
N ARG A 134 -1.70 4.94 12.74
CA ARG A 134 -0.45 4.34 13.25
C ARG A 134 0.62 4.36 12.16
N MET A 135 0.82 5.52 11.57
CA MET A 135 1.82 5.73 10.52
C MET A 135 3.16 6.16 11.11
N SER A 136 4.26 5.86 10.38
CA SER A 136 5.58 6.39 10.65
C SER A 136 6.24 6.81 9.33
N PRO A 137 6.47 8.10 9.12
CA PRO A 137 6.14 9.26 9.97
C PRO A 137 4.64 9.49 10.14
N PRO A 138 4.20 10.33 11.08
CA PRO A 138 2.77 10.45 11.47
C PRO A 138 1.86 11.02 10.38
N ASP A 139 2.42 11.58 9.31
CA ASP A 139 1.66 12.21 8.23
C ASP A 139 1.57 11.29 7.00
N LEU A 140 0.34 10.93 6.64
CA LEU A 140 0.06 10.20 5.41
C LEU A 140 0.20 11.14 4.20
N GLN A 141 1.39 11.20 3.62
CA GLN A 141 1.69 12.04 2.46
C GLN A 141 1.28 11.36 1.16
N LEU A 142 -0.03 11.30 0.89
CA LEU A 142 -0.55 10.81 -0.38
C LEU A 142 -0.40 11.86 -1.47
N LYS A 143 0.05 11.43 -2.65
CA LYS A 143 0.09 12.25 -3.86
C LYS A 143 -1.17 12.01 -4.66
N ASN A 144 -1.71 13.08 -5.27
CA ASN A 144 -2.87 13.02 -6.16
C ASN A 144 -4.10 12.31 -5.57
N TYR A 145 -4.16 12.24 -4.23
CA TYR A 145 -5.34 11.74 -3.54
C TYR A 145 -6.50 12.73 -3.69
N ASP A 146 -7.66 12.22 -4.06
CA ASP A 146 -8.88 13.03 -4.22
C ASP A 146 -10.00 12.45 -3.34
N PRO A 147 -10.44 13.17 -2.27
CA PRO A 147 -11.48 12.71 -1.36
C PRO A 147 -12.87 12.65 -1.99
N TYR A 148 -13.09 13.26 -3.14
CA TYR A 148 -14.37 13.28 -3.85
C TYR A 148 -14.49 12.17 -4.89
N ARG A 149 -13.52 11.24 -4.96
CA ARG A 149 -13.48 10.17 -5.95
C ARG A 149 -13.87 8.82 -5.34
N ILE A 150 -14.21 7.90 -6.23
CA ILE A 150 -14.35 6.49 -5.93
C ILE A 150 -13.10 5.79 -6.45
N TYR A 151 -12.58 4.85 -5.67
CA TYR A 151 -11.46 4.00 -6.07
C TYR A 151 -11.96 2.59 -6.30
N TRP A 152 -11.62 2.02 -7.47
CA TRP A 152 -11.96 0.65 -7.81
C TRP A 152 -11.32 -0.36 -6.88
N CYS A 153 -12.08 -1.40 -6.53
CA CYS A 153 -11.57 -2.64 -5.98
C CYS A 153 -11.52 -3.73 -7.05
N ARG A 154 -10.68 -4.75 -6.83
CA ARG A 154 -10.53 -5.86 -7.78
C ARG A 154 -11.73 -6.81 -7.82
N ASN A 155 -12.60 -6.74 -6.83
CA ASN A 155 -13.72 -7.66 -6.66
C ASN A 155 -14.86 -7.32 -7.60
N GLU A 156 -15.28 -8.32 -8.35
CA GLU A 156 -16.49 -8.28 -9.17
C GLU A 156 -17.71 -8.53 -8.27
N ALA A 157 -18.78 -7.80 -8.46
CA ALA A 157 -20.04 -8.00 -7.76
C ALA A 157 -21.04 -8.76 -8.61
N SER A 158 -21.08 -8.47 -9.93
CA SER A 158 -21.90 -9.12 -10.94
C SER A 158 -21.26 -8.99 -12.31
N ALA A 159 -21.91 -9.50 -13.35
CA ALA A 159 -21.45 -9.30 -14.75
C ALA A 159 -21.30 -7.81 -15.10
N THR A 160 -22.13 -6.94 -14.54
CA THR A 160 -22.20 -5.51 -14.86
C THR A 160 -21.66 -4.59 -13.77
N GLU A 161 -21.43 -5.09 -12.54
CA GLU A 161 -21.03 -4.31 -11.39
C GLU A 161 -19.73 -4.81 -10.75
N ALA A 162 -18.95 -3.89 -10.19
CA ALA A 162 -17.77 -4.17 -9.39
C ALA A 162 -17.79 -3.34 -8.10
N TRP A 163 -16.98 -3.78 -7.14
CA TRP A 163 -16.82 -3.08 -5.87
C TRP A 163 -15.91 -1.87 -6.02
N GLY A 164 -16.25 -0.82 -5.29
CA GLY A 164 -15.44 0.37 -5.15
C GLY A 164 -15.56 0.97 -3.75
N TYR A 165 -14.68 1.92 -3.49
CA TYR A 165 -14.64 2.65 -2.22
C TYR A 165 -14.76 4.16 -2.49
N LYS A 166 -15.87 4.76 -2.03
CA LYS A 166 -16.13 6.19 -2.09
C LYS A 166 -15.46 6.85 -0.89
N MET A 167 -14.52 7.74 -1.16
CA MET A 167 -13.72 8.36 -0.11
C MET A 167 -14.55 9.31 0.75
N LEU A 168 -15.43 10.09 0.12
CA LEU A 168 -16.39 10.91 0.86
C LEU A 168 -17.40 9.99 1.57
N GLY A 169 -17.40 10.02 2.90
CA GLY A 169 -18.22 9.15 3.74
C GLY A 169 -17.61 7.76 3.99
N LEU A 170 -16.41 7.49 3.49
CA LEU A 170 -15.68 6.23 3.70
C LEU A 170 -16.56 4.99 3.43
N LYS A 171 -17.26 5.02 2.30
CA LYS A 171 -18.29 4.06 1.95
C LYS A 171 -17.82 3.03 0.93
N GLN A 172 -17.95 1.75 1.27
CA GLN A 172 -17.75 0.64 0.34
C GLN A 172 -19.09 0.24 -0.28
N GLY A 173 -19.10 -0.01 -1.59
CA GLY A 173 -20.31 -0.42 -2.31
C GLY A 173 -20.02 -0.86 -3.73
N THR A 174 -21.08 -1.22 -4.45
CA THR A 174 -21.00 -1.61 -5.86
C THR A 174 -21.37 -0.44 -6.77
N LEU A 175 -20.81 -0.46 -7.97
CA LEU A 175 -21.10 0.51 -9.03
C LEU A 175 -20.91 -0.15 -10.40
N PRO A 176 -21.58 0.38 -11.45
CA PRO A 176 -21.42 -0.13 -12.80
C PRO A 176 -19.97 -0.12 -13.26
N LYS A 177 -19.51 -1.21 -13.90
CA LYS A 177 -18.14 -1.33 -14.41
C LYS A 177 -17.80 -0.32 -15.50
N GLN A 178 -18.83 0.18 -16.20
CA GLN A 178 -18.73 1.21 -17.23
C GLN A 178 -19.66 2.38 -16.85
N PRO A 179 -19.24 3.30 -15.98
CA PRO A 179 -20.09 4.37 -15.50
C PRO A 179 -20.55 5.35 -16.59
N ASP A 180 -19.82 5.43 -17.70
CA ASP A 180 -20.09 6.42 -18.76
C ASP A 180 -21.18 5.99 -19.77
N GLN A 181 -21.70 4.78 -19.69
CA GLN A 181 -22.69 4.26 -20.63
C GLN A 181 -24.16 4.53 -20.23
N PHE A 182 -24.41 5.01 -19.03
CA PHE A 182 -25.77 5.37 -18.59
C PHE A 182 -25.99 6.85 -18.82
N GLY A 183 -26.45 7.17 -20.02
CA GLY A 183 -26.77 8.53 -20.49
C GLY A 183 -28.00 9.17 -19.82
N ASP A 184 -28.26 8.89 -18.57
CA ASP A 184 -29.26 9.62 -17.77
C ASP A 184 -28.54 10.72 -16.98
N ILE A 185 -28.61 11.93 -17.53
CA ILE A 185 -28.07 13.17 -16.92
C ILE A 185 -28.80 13.60 -15.63
N SER A 186 -29.84 12.89 -15.22
CA SER A 186 -30.62 13.19 -14.01
C SER A 186 -30.04 12.60 -12.74
N VAL A 187 -29.09 11.67 -12.82
CA VAL A 187 -28.36 11.13 -11.69
C VAL A 187 -26.89 11.51 -11.84
N PRO A 188 -26.24 12.13 -10.83
CA PRO A 188 -24.79 12.37 -10.86
C PRO A 188 -24.02 11.05 -10.70
N THR A 189 -24.22 10.10 -11.63
CA THR A 189 -23.66 8.75 -11.56
C THR A 189 -22.29 8.63 -12.17
N ALA A 190 -21.80 9.69 -12.80
CA ALA A 190 -20.41 9.75 -13.25
C ALA A 190 -19.49 10.21 -12.10
N ASP A 191 -19.60 9.59 -10.93
CA ASP A 191 -18.54 9.73 -9.93
C ASP A 191 -17.28 9.11 -10.56
N PRO A 192 -16.27 9.94 -10.89
CA PRO A 192 -15.10 9.47 -11.60
C PRO A 192 -14.32 8.46 -10.76
N THR A 193 -14.13 7.30 -11.33
CA THR A 193 -13.48 6.16 -10.68
C THR A 193 -12.00 6.10 -11.02
N LEU A 194 -11.19 5.92 -9.99
CA LEU A 194 -9.74 5.88 -10.07
C LEU A 194 -9.20 4.48 -9.76
N ALA A 195 -8.04 4.19 -10.32
CA ALA A 195 -7.28 3.00 -10.00
C ALA A 195 -6.14 3.35 -9.04
N TRP A 196 -6.11 2.74 -7.86
CA TRP A 196 -5.03 2.90 -6.89
C TRP A 196 -4.26 1.58 -6.77
N PRO A 197 -3.06 1.47 -7.33
CA PRO A 197 -2.32 0.22 -7.33
C PRO A 197 -1.82 -0.19 -5.95
N VAL A 198 -1.98 -1.47 -5.63
CA VAL A 198 -1.35 -2.14 -4.50
C VAL A 198 -0.57 -3.37 -4.96
N HIS A 199 0.40 -3.79 -4.17
CA HIS A 199 1.19 -5.01 -4.39
C HIS A 199 1.14 -5.88 -3.15
N ASP A 200 1.06 -7.19 -3.31
CA ASP A 200 1.12 -8.12 -2.19
C ASP A 200 2.54 -8.15 -1.62
N GLY A 201 2.65 -8.10 -0.30
CA GLY A 201 3.92 -8.11 0.42
C GLY A 201 4.66 -6.77 0.46
N ASP A 202 5.80 -6.77 1.12
CA ASP A 202 6.75 -5.65 1.23
C ASP A 202 7.72 -5.69 0.05
N VAL A 203 7.50 -4.84 -0.95
CA VAL A 203 8.30 -4.83 -2.20
C VAL A 203 9.46 -3.84 -2.19
N ALA A 204 9.61 -3.05 -1.13
CA ALA A 204 10.78 -2.17 -1.01
C ALA A 204 12.02 -3.01 -0.70
N PRO A 205 13.16 -2.77 -1.38
CA PRO A 205 14.40 -3.43 -1.03
C PRO A 205 14.76 -3.10 0.43
N GLY A 206 14.93 -4.13 1.24
CA GLY A 206 15.36 -3.98 2.62
C GLY A 206 16.69 -3.21 2.71
N ILE A 207 16.89 -2.50 3.82
CA ILE A 207 18.12 -1.73 4.09
C ILE A 207 19.39 -2.57 3.89
N LEU A 208 19.32 -3.88 4.14
CA LEU A 208 20.46 -4.80 3.94
C LEU A 208 20.87 -4.95 2.46
N VAL A 209 19.91 -4.97 1.53
CA VAL A 209 20.21 -5.05 0.09
C VAL A 209 20.88 -3.76 -0.39
N ARG A 210 20.47 -2.61 0.14
CA ARG A 210 21.12 -1.31 -0.16
C ARG A 210 22.53 -1.22 0.39
N LEU A 211 22.81 -1.78 1.57
CA LEU A 211 24.16 -1.81 2.14
C LEU A 211 25.08 -2.76 1.35
N LEU A 212 24.59 -3.92 0.92
CA LEU A 212 25.37 -4.88 0.12
C LEU A 212 25.66 -4.33 -1.28
N THR A 213 24.70 -3.70 -1.96
CA THR A 213 24.94 -3.07 -3.26
C THR A 213 25.86 -1.84 -3.16
N GLY A 214 25.78 -1.07 -2.07
CA GLY A 214 26.70 0.02 -1.78
C GLY A 214 28.13 -0.46 -1.52
N LEU A 215 28.30 -1.55 -0.78
CA LEU A 215 29.61 -2.14 -0.49
C LEU A 215 30.27 -2.76 -1.73
N VAL A 216 29.50 -3.45 -2.57
CA VAL A 216 30.01 -4.02 -3.84
C VAL A 216 30.52 -2.89 -4.76
N SER A 217 29.84 -1.75 -4.82
CA SER A 217 30.27 -0.59 -5.62
C SER A 217 31.59 0.05 -5.11
N ILE A 218 31.89 -0.08 -3.83
CA ILE A 218 33.12 0.44 -3.23
C ILE A 218 34.31 -0.52 -3.51
N PHE A 219 34.06 -1.84 -3.50
CA PHE A 219 35.13 -2.82 -3.76
C PHE A 219 35.54 -2.88 -5.23
N VAL A 220 34.61 -2.73 -6.17
CA VAL A 220 34.92 -2.74 -7.62
C VAL A 220 35.70 -1.50 -8.07
N ARG A 221 35.74 -0.41 -7.30
CA ARG A 221 36.51 0.81 -7.62
C ARG A 221 37.96 0.82 -7.09
N ARG A 222 38.41 -0.22 -6.39
CA ARG A 222 39.75 -0.26 -5.80
C ARG A 222 40.80 -1.08 -6.57
N ASP A 223 40.35 -1.80 -7.59
CA ASP A 223 41.23 -2.65 -8.40
C ASP A 223 41.37 -2.15 -9.87
N GLY A 224 41.35 -0.84 -10.04
CA GLY A 224 41.56 -0.16 -11.32
C GLY A 224 42.68 0.89 -11.24
#